data_13b7559f6739b8020a2236f163fa1f18
#
_entry.id   13b7559f6739b8020a2236f163fa1f18
#
_cell.length_a   1.000
_cell.length_b   1.000
_cell.length_c   1.000
_cell.angle_alpha   90.00
_cell.angle_beta   90.00
_cell.angle_gamma   90.00
#
_symmetry.space_group_name_H-M   'P 1'
#
loop_
_entity.id
_entity.type
_entity.pdbx_description
1 polymer ?
#
loop_
_entity_poly.entity_id
_entity_poly.type
_entity_poly.pdbx_seq_one_letter_code
_entity_poly.pdbx_strand_id
1 'polypeptide(L)'
;PKRMDEFRDRYEHHLLLRMGGAGIAEARAYLAQMFPSATGGYFECTPDEGKAAFLHRFAVAGAANRYRAIHAREVEDIMALDIALRRNDRDWVETLPPEIESRIQHKLYYGHFFCHVFHQDYVVKKGHDPIALEHEMWALLDQRGAEYPAEHNVGHLYKAKPQLADFYRGL
;
A
#
# COMPACT_ATOMS: atom_id res chain seq x y z
N PRO A 1 1.94 -21.43 -4.07
CA PRO A 1 1.92 -22.64 -3.22
C PRO A 1 0.56 -22.78 -2.53
N LYS A 2 0.05 -23.99 -2.44
CA LYS A 2 -1.32 -24.27 -1.98
C LYS A 2 -1.69 -23.57 -0.66
N ARG A 3 -0.81 -23.58 0.34
CA ARG A 3 -1.07 -22.88 1.62
C ARG A 3 -1.19 -21.36 1.47
N MET A 4 -0.41 -20.75 0.58
CA MET A 4 -0.51 -19.30 0.31
C MET A 4 -1.84 -18.97 -0.37
N ASP A 5 -2.30 -19.83 -1.28
CA ASP A 5 -3.59 -19.65 -1.96
C ASP A 5 -4.74 -19.76 -0.94
N GLU A 6 -4.69 -20.73 -0.04
CA GLU A 6 -5.67 -20.91 1.04
C GLU A 6 -5.73 -19.67 1.97
N PHE A 7 -4.58 -19.10 2.32
CA PHE A 7 -4.52 -17.88 3.15
C PHE A 7 -5.04 -16.64 2.39
N ARG A 8 -4.64 -16.48 1.13
CA ARG A 8 -5.16 -15.40 0.27
C ARG A 8 -6.68 -15.41 0.18
N ASP A 9 -7.26 -16.60 0.01
CA ASP A 9 -8.70 -16.75 -0.18
C ASP A 9 -9.48 -16.62 1.14
N ARG A 10 -8.79 -16.82 2.28
CA ARG A 10 -9.40 -16.79 3.61
C ARG A 10 -9.35 -15.41 4.27
N TYR A 11 -8.30 -14.63 4.04
CA TYR A 11 -8.07 -13.37 4.72
C TYR A 11 -7.94 -12.22 3.72
N GLU A 12 -8.50 -11.07 4.08
CA GLU A 12 -8.43 -9.85 3.28
C GLU A 12 -7.06 -9.16 3.37
N HIS A 13 -6.44 -9.16 4.57
CA HIS A 13 -5.16 -8.50 4.82
C HIS A 13 -4.04 -9.51 5.03
N HIS A 14 -2.88 -9.24 4.43
CA HIS A 14 -1.73 -10.14 4.47
C HIS A 14 -0.47 -9.38 4.87
N LEU A 15 0.28 -9.94 5.80
CA LEU A 15 1.58 -9.43 6.22
C LEU A 15 2.66 -10.49 5.97
N LEU A 16 3.68 -10.14 5.20
CA LEU A 16 4.86 -10.97 4.98
C LEU A 16 5.98 -10.51 5.92
N LEU A 17 6.42 -11.39 6.81
CA LEU A 17 7.51 -11.12 7.74
C LEU A 17 8.75 -11.93 7.35
N ARG A 18 9.89 -11.25 7.24
CA ARG A 18 11.20 -11.90 7.11
C ARG A 18 12.01 -11.60 8.36
N MET A 19 12.29 -12.63 9.12
CA MET A 19 13.03 -12.54 10.37
C MET A 19 14.42 -13.16 10.22
N GLY A 20 15.34 -12.74 11.08
CA GLY A 20 16.71 -13.25 11.14
C GLY A 20 17.23 -13.39 12.56
N GLY A 21 18.26 -14.21 12.77
CA GLY A 21 18.91 -14.38 14.08
C GLY A 21 17.93 -14.81 15.19
N ALA A 22 18.11 -14.24 16.38
CA ALA A 22 17.27 -14.49 17.54
C ALA A 22 15.80 -14.08 17.32
N GLY A 23 15.54 -13.08 16.47
CA GLY A 23 14.20 -12.61 16.16
C GLY A 23 13.28 -13.67 15.55
N ILE A 24 13.82 -14.76 14.98
CA ILE A 24 13.01 -15.87 14.47
C ILE A 24 12.25 -16.56 15.62
N ALA A 25 12.94 -16.88 16.71
CA ALA A 25 12.32 -17.52 17.86
C ALA A 25 11.31 -16.60 18.58
N GLU A 26 11.65 -15.33 18.69
CA GLU A 26 10.77 -14.32 19.30
C GLU A 26 9.50 -14.12 18.46
N ALA A 27 9.62 -14.01 17.14
CA ALA A 27 8.47 -13.89 16.24
C ALA A 27 7.55 -15.11 16.31
N ARG A 28 8.13 -16.33 16.33
CA ARG A 28 7.35 -17.56 16.49
C ARG A 28 6.54 -17.56 17.79
N ALA A 29 7.17 -17.24 18.91
CA ALA A 29 6.51 -17.20 20.22
C ALA A 29 5.40 -16.15 20.23
N TYR A 30 5.65 -14.96 19.71
CA TYR A 30 4.67 -13.89 19.64
C TYR A 30 3.47 -14.25 18.76
N LEU A 31 3.72 -14.78 17.55
CA LEU A 31 2.63 -15.17 16.65
C LEU A 31 1.84 -16.35 17.18
N ALA A 32 2.48 -17.33 17.83
CA ALA A 32 1.80 -18.45 18.48
C ALA A 32 0.88 -18.00 19.63
N GLN A 33 1.24 -16.93 20.32
CA GLN A 33 0.42 -16.32 21.37
C GLN A 33 -0.74 -15.48 20.78
N MET A 34 -0.47 -14.74 19.68
CA MET A 34 -1.45 -13.88 19.04
C MET A 34 -2.52 -14.66 18.28
N PHE A 35 -2.11 -15.73 17.62
CA PHE A 35 -2.98 -16.62 16.85
C PHE A 35 -2.92 -18.04 17.43
N PRO A 36 -3.97 -18.58 18.03
CA PRO A 36 -5.22 -18.87 17.34
C PRO A 36 -6.35 -17.91 17.71
N SER A 37 -6.77 -17.08 16.81
CA SER A 37 -8.02 -16.35 16.93
C SER A 37 -8.89 -16.63 15.70
N ALA A 38 -10.20 -16.48 15.87
CA ALA A 38 -11.15 -16.62 14.77
C ALA A 38 -10.95 -15.57 13.65
N THR A 39 -10.23 -14.49 13.96
CA THR A 39 -10.03 -13.32 13.10
C THR A 39 -8.71 -13.30 12.35
N GLY A 40 -7.84 -14.28 12.57
CA GLY A 40 -6.53 -14.31 11.90
C GLY A 40 -5.84 -15.65 12.00
N GLY A 41 -4.68 -15.74 11.37
CA GLY A 41 -3.83 -16.91 11.40
C GLY A 41 -2.46 -16.62 10.83
N TYR A 42 -1.54 -17.52 11.03
CA TYR A 42 -0.21 -17.45 10.43
C TYR A 42 0.29 -18.84 10.07
N PHE A 43 1.27 -18.89 9.21
CA PHE A 43 2.08 -20.07 8.98
C PHE A 43 3.52 -19.67 8.67
N GLU A 44 4.43 -20.55 9.00
CA GLU A 44 5.84 -20.39 8.66
C GLU A 44 6.10 -20.98 7.27
N CYS A 45 6.64 -20.17 6.38
CA CYS A 45 6.97 -20.59 5.03
C CYS A 45 8.19 -21.51 5.00
N THR A 46 8.16 -22.52 4.15
CA THR A 46 9.40 -23.17 3.69
C THR A 46 10.26 -22.15 2.92
N PRO A 47 11.56 -22.40 2.71
CA PRO A 47 12.42 -21.50 1.92
C PRO A 47 11.84 -21.18 0.53
N ASP A 48 11.27 -22.15 -0.15
CA ASP A 48 10.69 -21.97 -1.49
C ASP A 48 9.37 -21.17 -1.43
N GLU A 49 8.52 -21.41 -0.44
CA GLU A 49 7.32 -20.62 -0.21
C GLU A 49 7.67 -19.18 0.15
N GLY A 50 8.67 -18.96 1.00
CA GLY A 50 9.13 -17.61 1.36
C GLY A 50 9.66 -16.85 0.16
N LYS A 51 10.44 -17.51 -0.70
CA LYS A 51 10.91 -16.93 -1.98
C LYS A 51 9.73 -16.56 -2.89
N ALA A 52 8.76 -17.46 -3.05
CA ALA A 52 7.57 -17.21 -3.86
C ALA A 52 6.71 -16.08 -3.28
N ALA A 53 6.55 -16.01 -1.96
CA ALA A 53 5.79 -14.96 -1.27
C ALA A 53 6.40 -13.57 -1.54
N PHE A 54 7.71 -13.42 -1.43
CA PHE A 54 8.40 -12.17 -1.72
C PHE A 54 8.40 -11.79 -3.21
N LEU A 55 8.35 -12.76 -4.12
CA LEU A 55 8.14 -12.50 -5.54
C LEU A 55 6.71 -12.04 -5.83
N HIS A 56 5.73 -12.53 -5.08
CA HIS A 56 4.33 -12.17 -5.26
C HIS A 56 4.06 -10.67 -5.07
N ARG A 57 4.85 -9.98 -4.26
CA ARG A 57 4.75 -8.51 -4.09
C ARG A 57 4.83 -7.75 -5.42
N PHE A 58 5.64 -8.22 -6.36
CA PHE A 58 5.74 -7.59 -7.68
C PHE A 58 4.48 -7.81 -8.53
N ALA A 59 3.84 -8.96 -8.38
CA ALA A 59 2.55 -9.20 -9.02
C ALA A 59 1.46 -8.30 -8.44
N VAL A 60 1.47 -8.07 -7.12
CA VAL A 60 0.53 -7.17 -6.44
C VAL A 60 0.76 -5.73 -6.90
N ALA A 61 2.00 -5.26 -6.95
CA ALA A 61 2.33 -3.91 -7.43
C ALA A 61 1.89 -3.66 -8.89
N GLY A 62 1.81 -4.71 -9.71
CA GLY A 62 1.30 -4.62 -11.09
C GLY A 62 -0.20 -4.88 -11.24
N ALA A 63 -0.92 -5.21 -10.16
CA ALA A 63 -2.30 -5.68 -10.23
C ALA A 63 -3.26 -4.62 -10.77
N ALA A 64 -3.15 -3.39 -10.32
CA ALA A 64 -3.97 -2.26 -10.77
C ALA A 64 -3.79 -2.02 -12.27
N ASN A 65 -2.55 -1.97 -12.75
CA ASN A 65 -2.26 -1.79 -14.18
C ASN A 65 -2.81 -2.93 -15.05
N ARG A 66 -2.70 -4.17 -14.56
CA ARG A 66 -3.27 -5.32 -15.24
C ARG A 66 -4.81 -5.23 -15.27
N TYR A 67 -5.42 -4.86 -14.17
CA TYR A 67 -6.87 -4.65 -14.08
C TYR A 67 -7.33 -3.61 -15.10
N ARG A 68 -6.68 -2.43 -15.14
CA ARG A 68 -6.95 -1.38 -16.13
C ARG A 68 -6.86 -1.89 -17.57
N ALA A 69 -5.82 -2.67 -17.89
CA ALA A 69 -5.63 -3.21 -19.25
C ALA A 69 -6.78 -4.15 -19.68
N ILE A 70 -7.32 -4.94 -18.74
CA ILE A 70 -8.42 -5.87 -18.99
C ILE A 70 -9.77 -5.12 -19.05
N HIS A 71 -9.95 -4.09 -18.20
CA HIS A 71 -11.18 -3.35 -18.01
C HIS A 71 -11.14 -1.92 -18.59
N ALA A 72 -10.44 -1.71 -19.69
CA ALA A 72 -10.23 -0.39 -20.30
C ALA A 72 -11.53 0.36 -20.68
N ARG A 73 -12.65 -0.34 -20.78
CA ARG A 73 -13.97 0.28 -21.03
C ARG A 73 -14.60 0.88 -19.77
N GLU A 74 -14.19 0.43 -18.59
CA GLU A 74 -14.75 0.78 -17.27
C GLU A 74 -13.79 1.67 -16.47
N VAL A 75 -12.50 1.58 -16.78
CA VAL A 75 -11.42 2.24 -16.06
C VAL A 75 -10.82 3.35 -16.91
N GLU A 76 -10.69 4.55 -16.34
CA GLU A 76 -9.99 5.67 -16.98
C GLU A 76 -8.50 5.54 -16.82
N ASP A 77 -8.03 5.51 -15.58
CA ASP A 77 -6.62 5.36 -15.25
C ASP A 77 -6.43 4.82 -13.83
N ILE A 78 -5.18 4.62 -13.44
CA ILE A 78 -4.77 4.33 -12.08
C ILE A 78 -4.12 5.58 -11.50
N MET A 79 -4.61 6.02 -10.37
CA MET A 79 -3.97 7.04 -9.55
C MET A 79 -3.17 6.32 -8.47
N ALA A 80 -1.85 6.48 -8.50
CA ALA A 80 -0.93 5.85 -7.57
C ALA A 80 -0.36 6.87 -6.60
N LEU A 81 -0.53 6.66 -5.31
CA LEU A 81 0.00 7.52 -4.26
C LEU A 81 0.99 6.76 -3.38
N ASP A 82 2.18 7.35 -3.21
CA ASP A 82 3.18 6.91 -2.24
C ASP A 82 3.08 7.79 -0.99
N ILE A 83 2.67 7.21 0.13
CA ILE A 83 2.31 7.96 1.33
C ILE A 83 3.16 7.50 2.50
N ALA A 84 3.76 8.44 3.24
CA ALA A 84 4.34 8.16 4.54
C ALA A 84 3.47 8.77 5.64
N LEU A 85 3.10 7.94 6.61
CA LEU A 85 2.35 8.34 7.80
C LEU A 85 3.28 8.47 9.01
N ARG A 86 2.83 9.23 9.99
CA ARG A 86 3.55 9.33 11.28
C ARG A 86 3.56 7.97 11.96
N ARG A 87 4.65 7.63 12.66
CA ARG A 87 4.81 6.31 13.31
C ARG A 87 3.74 5.97 14.35
N ASN A 88 3.09 6.96 14.93
CA ASN A 88 2.01 6.79 15.88
C ASN A 88 0.62 6.91 15.25
N ASP A 89 0.52 7.08 13.94
CA ASP A 89 -0.74 7.07 13.22
C ASP A 89 -1.27 5.63 13.19
N ARG A 90 -2.53 5.45 13.56
CA ARG A 90 -3.21 4.16 13.56
C ARG A 90 -4.22 4.05 12.43
N ASP A 91 -4.56 5.16 11.81
CA ASP A 91 -5.49 5.22 10.68
C ASP A 91 -4.72 5.04 9.36
N TRP A 92 -4.40 3.80 9.06
CA TRP A 92 -3.59 3.45 7.89
C TRP A 92 -4.34 3.60 6.58
N VAL A 93 -5.65 3.57 6.63
CA VAL A 93 -6.54 3.72 5.49
C VAL A 93 -7.30 5.04 5.65
N GLU A 94 -7.40 5.81 4.58
CA GLU A 94 -8.15 7.07 4.57
C GLU A 94 -9.66 6.83 4.59
N THR A 95 -10.39 7.79 5.12
CA THR A 95 -11.83 7.91 4.93
C THR A 95 -12.07 8.92 3.82
N LEU A 96 -12.56 8.46 2.68
CA LEU A 96 -12.82 9.31 1.53
C LEU A 96 -14.22 9.95 1.63
N PRO A 97 -14.35 11.25 1.28
CA PRO A 97 -15.65 11.86 1.05
C PRO A 97 -16.44 11.11 -0.03
N PRO A 98 -17.78 11.02 0.07
CA PRO A 98 -18.61 10.29 -0.90
C PRO A 98 -18.42 10.71 -2.35
N GLU A 99 -18.15 12.00 -2.59
CA GLU A 99 -17.90 12.55 -3.93
C GLU A 99 -16.58 12.03 -4.54
N ILE A 100 -15.57 11.73 -3.74
CA ILE A 100 -14.32 11.09 -4.18
C ILE A 100 -14.53 9.58 -4.33
N GLU A 101 -15.08 8.95 -3.28
CA GLU A 101 -15.32 7.50 -3.27
C GLU A 101 -16.16 7.03 -4.47
N SER A 102 -17.16 7.81 -4.88
CA SER A 102 -18.03 7.46 -6.01
C SER A 102 -17.29 7.35 -7.35
N ARG A 103 -16.16 8.03 -7.50
CA ARG A 103 -15.32 8.05 -8.72
C ARG A 103 -14.26 6.93 -8.76
N ILE A 104 -14.10 6.21 -7.64
CA ILE A 104 -13.12 5.13 -7.50
C ILE A 104 -13.85 3.79 -7.61
N GLN A 105 -13.30 2.87 -8.38
CA GLN A 105 -13.84 1.53 -8.58
C GLN A 105 -13.22 0.52 -7.61
N HIS A 106 -11.90 0.57 -7.43
CA HIS A 106 -11.15 -0.27 -6.50
C HIS A 106 -10.05 0.53 -5.84
N LYS A 107 -9.68 0.11 -4.62
CA LYS A 107 -8.56 0.64 -3.85
C LYS A 107 -7.65 -0.53 -3.49
N LEU A 108 -6.36 -0.39 -3.74
CA LEU A 108 -5.35 -1.38 -3.43
C LEU A 108 -4.33 -0.73 -2.49
N TYR A 109 -4.06 -1.40 -1.37
CA TYR A 109 -3.11 -0.92 -0.37
C TYR A 109 -2.02 -1.98 -0.16
N TYR A 110 -0.79 -1.55 -0.29
CA TYR A 110 0.38 -2.36 0.01
C TYR A 110 1.51 -1.44 0.47
N GLY A 111 2.45 -1.95 1.23
CA GLY A 111 3.47 -1.06 1.75
C GLY A 111 4.54 -1.75 2.57
N HIS A 112 5.39 -0.91 3.12
CA HIS A 112 6.50 -1.28 3.97
C HIS A 112 6.14 -1.00 5.43
N PHE A 113 5.60 -2.00 6.10
CA PHE A 113 5.01 -1.89 7.43
C PHE A 113 5.91 -1.17 8.46
N PHE A 114 7.19 -1.49 8.52
CA PHE A 114 8.08 -0.93 9.54
C PHE A 114 8.52 0.53 9.30
N CYS A 115 8.38 1.05 8.10
CA CYS A 115 8.68 2.47 7.82
C CYS A 115 7.44 3.32 7.61
N HIS A 116 6.23 2.77 7.76
CA HIS A 116 4.95 3.45 7.55
C HIS A 116 4.83 4.12 6.18
N VAL A 117 5.42 3.50 5.17
CA VAL A 117 5.26 3.90 3.77
C VAL A 117 4.24 2.99 3.12
N PHE A 118 3.23 3.60 2.52
CA PHE A 118 2.10 2.91 1.88
C PHE A 118 2.01 3.32 0.43
N HIS A 119 1.89 2.31 -0.43
CA HIS A 119 1.51 2.49 -1.81
C HIS A 119 0.00 2.28 -1.90
N GLN A 120 -0.70 3.27 -2.41
CA GLN A 120 -2.15 3.25 -2.56
C GLN A 120 -2.51 3.48 -4.02
N ASP A 121 -3.01 2.43 -4.67
CA ASP A 121 -3.48 2.50 -6.04
C ASP A 121 -5.00 2.60 -6.08
N TYR A 122 -5.48 3.64 -6.71
CA TYR A 122 -6.91 3.91 -6.90
C TYR A 122 -7.28 3.72 -8.37
N VAL A 123 -8.18 2.79 -8.62
CA VAL A 123 -8.71 2.52 -9.94
C VAL A 123 -9.81 3.54 -10.23
N VAL A 124 -9.54 4.51 -11.09
CA VAL A 124 -10.45 5.61 -11.42
C VAL A 124 -11.46 5.12 -12.47
N LYS A 125 -12.75 5.33 -12.18
CA LYS A 125 -13.84 4.96 -13.10
C LYS A 125 -13.77 5.78 -14.38
N LYS A 126 -14.22 5.17 -15.46
CA LYS A 126 -14.30 5.81 -16.79
C LYS A 126 -15.08 7.11 -16.76
N GLY A 127 -14.57 8.13 -17.46
CA GLY A 127 -15.19 9.44 -17.58
C GLY A 127 -14.86 10.44 -16.47
N HIS A 128 -13.98 10.07 -15.53
CA HIS A 128 -13.47 10.98 -14.50
C HIS A 128 -12.00 11.36 -14.78
N ASP A 129 -11.64 12.58 -14.43
CA ASP A 129 -10.27 13.08 -14.57
C ASP A 129 -9.39 12.57 -13.40
N PRO A 130 -8.42 11.67 -13.66
CA PRO A 130 -7.58 11.13 -12.61
C PRO A 130 -6.62 12.17 -12.00
N ILE A 131 -6.18 13.16 -12.77
CA ILE A 131 -5.26 14.21 -12.29
C ILE A 131 -6.00 15.17 -11.34
N ALA A 132 -7.21 15.59 -11.73
CA ALA A 132 -8.04 16.40 -10.85
C ALA A 132 -8.35 15.67 -9.54
N LEU A 133 -8.67 14.38 -9.63
CA LEU A 133 -8.93 13.53 -8.46
C LEU A 133 -7.69 13.40 -7.57
N GLU A 134 -6.52 13.24 -8.16
CA GLU A 134 -5.25 13.18 -7.43
C GLU A 134 -4.99 14.45 -6.62
N HIS A 135 -5.24 15.63 -7.20
CA HIS A 135 -5.10 16.90 -6.48
C HIS A 135 -6.08 17.03 -5.31
N GLU A 136 -7.30 16.51 -5.45
CA GLU A 136 -8.24 16.45 -4.33
C GLU A 136 -7.74 15.52 -3.21
N MET A 137 -7.15 14.38 -3.57
CA MET A 137 -6.54 13.45 -2.63
C MET A 137 -5.33 14.06 -1.90
N TRP A 138 -4.51 14.86 -2.59
CA TRP A 138 -3.42 15.59 -1.93
C TRP A 138 -3.91 16.53 -0.84
N ALA A 139 -5.03 17.21 -1.05
CA ALA A 139 -5.63 18.08 -0.03
C ALA A 139 -6.05 17.31 1.23
N LEU A 140 -6.54 16.07 1.06
CA LEU A 140 -6.86 15.20 2.19
C LEU A 140 -5.59 14.71 2.90
N LEU A 141 -4.54 14.38 2.16
CA LEU A 141 -3.24 13.98 2.71
C LEU A 141 -2.59 15.11 3.51
N ASP A 142 -2.67 16.35 3.01
CA ASP A 142 -2.20 17.54 3.72
C ASP A 142 -2.93 17.72 5.06
N GLN A 143 -4.25 17.54 5.09
CA GLN A 143 -5.05 17.61 6.32
C GLN A 143 -4.64 16.53 7.34
N ARG A 144 -4.27 15.34 6.88
CA ARG A 144 -3.75 14.25 7.72
C ARG A 144 -2.32 14.50 8.19
N GLY A 145 -1.60 15.44 7.61
CA GLY A 145 -0.17 15.64 7.82
C GLY A 145 0.69 14.48 7.32
N ALA A 146 0.23 13.80 6.29
CA ALA A 146 0.99 12.78 5.58
C ALA A 146 2.07 13.41 4.69
N GLU A 147 3.16 12.67 4.47
CA GLU A 147 4.17 13.02 3.47
C GLU A 147 3.88 12.26 2.17
N TYR A 148 3.90 12.99 1.04
CA TYR A 148 3.74 12.42 -0.29
C TYR A 148 4.52 13.25 -1.33
N PRO A 149 5.13 12.61 -2.32
CA PRO A 149 5.38 11.18 -2.37
C PRO A 149 6.40 10.78 -1.29
N ALA A 150 6.25 9.56 -0.78
CA ALA A 150 7.16 9.06 0.25
C ALA A 150 8.52 8.64 -0.30
N GLU A 151 8.58 8.14 -1.53
CA GLU A 151 9.76 7.50 -2.11
C GLU A 151 10.21 8.07 -3.46
N HIS A 152 9.31 8.46 -4.35
CA HIS A 152 9.63 8.73 -5.74
C HIS A 152 9.11 10.07 -6.26
N ASN A 153 9.83 10.65 -7.24
CA ASN A 153 9.39 11.81 -8.04
C ASN A 153 9.20 13.12 -7.28
N VAL A 154 9.80 13.28 -6.11
CA VAL A 154 9.78 14.56 -5.38
C VAL A 154 10.50 15.63 -6.19
N GLY A 155 9.83 16.78 -6.39
CA GLY A 155 10.37 17.89 -7.15
C GLY A 155 10.29 17.71 -8.68
N HIS A 156 9.73 16.59 -9.14
CA HIS A 156 9.49 16.32 -10.57
C HIS A 156 7.99 16.27 -10.90
N LEU A 157 7.31 15.21 -10.51
CA LEU A 157 5.85 15.11 -10.66
C LEU A 157 5.12 15.78 -9.49
N TYR A 158 5.69 15.72 -8.32
CA TYR A 158 5.13 16.30 -7.11
C TYR A 158 5.92 17.51 -6.66
N LYS A 159 5.21 18.53 -6.20
CA LYS A 159 5.83 19.74 -5.66
C LYS A 159 6.56 19.41 -4.34
N ALA A 160 7.87 19.64 -4.32
CA ALA A 160 8.64 19.50 -3.10
C ALA A 160 8.15 20.48 -2.02
N LYS A 161 8.05 20.03 -0.77
CA LYS A 161 7.79 20.93 0.37
C LYS A 161 8.92 21.96 0.50
N PRO A 162 8.64 23.18 0.98
CA PRO A 162 9.63 24.27 0.98
C PRO A 162 10.96 23.87 1.64
N GLN A 163 10.92 23.20 2.79
CA GLN A 163 12.13 22.78 3.52
C GLN A 163 13.00 21.84 2.70
N LEU A 164 12.38 20.90 1.96
CA LEU A 164 13.09 19.96 1.10
C LEU A 164 13.62 20.65 -0.15
N ALA A 165 12.83 21.55 -0.74
CA ALA A 165 13.26 22.35 -1.88
C ALA A 165 14.44 23.27 -1.52
N ASP A 166 14.45 23.85 -0.32
CA ASP A 166 15.54 24.69 0.19
C ASP A 166 16.81 23.86 0.44
N PHE A 167 16.66 22.67 1.02
CA PHE A 167 17.77 21.75 1.20
C PHE A 167 18.44 21.38 -0.13
N TYR A 168 17.67 20.98 -1.13
CA TYR A 168 18.22 20.61 -2.45
C TYR A 168 18.85 21.79 -3.19
N ARG A 169 18.38 23.02 -2.99
CA ARG A 169 19.01 24.22 -3.57
C ARG A 169 20.32 24.60 -2.90
N GLY A 170 20.55 24.12 -1.68
CA GLY A 170 21.79 24.35 -0.92
C GLY A 170 22.89 23.32 -1.18
N LEU A 171 22.62 22.26 -1.95
CA LEU A 171 23.61 21.26 -2.37
C LEU A 171 24.28 21.67 -3.69
#